data_83f9bd63b98dbbfe8aa76df646e5623b
#
_entry.id   83f9bd63b98dbbfe8aa76df646e5623b
#
_cell.length_a   1.000
_cell.length_b   1.000
_cell.length_c   1.000
_cell.angle_alpha   90.00
_cell.angle_beta   90.00
_cell.angle_gamma   90.00
#
_symmetry.space_group_name_H-M   'P 1'
#
loop_
_entity.id
_entity.type
_entity.pdbx_description
1 polymer ?
#
loop_
_entity_poly.entity_id
_entity_poly.type
_entity_poly.pdbx_seq_one_letter_code
_entity_poly.pdbx_strand_id
1 'polypeptide(L)'
;VLLVGDIDRGGVFAQLLGTLMLLTDEEKNRVCGLIINKFRGDKTILDPGIQMLEERGGVPVTGVVPYMDVQLEDEDSLTERFDKKTDGLIDIAVIRYPRISNFTDFNVFEQMSEVTVRYVSTVNELRHPDIVFLPGSKNTMGDLLWMRQNGLEAAVKKLSCEIPVFGICGGYQMLGASIADPDGVEEGGYMRGMELLPIDTVLKDSKTRLQTSGEIAHVDGVLSRLSGCHFLGYEIHMGKSAYSTASDEQGACADRKNELNNVISDGRNVYGSYIHGIFDTAEVARVIVDYIADKKGIDVNDSAIVSYKSFKEKQYDRLADTLRE
;
A
#
# COMPACT_ATOMS: atom_id res chain seq x y z
N VAL A 1 -17.10 21.14 -9.94
CA VAL A 1 -15.91 21.01 -9.08
C VAL A 1 -16.21 21.65 -7.73
N LEU A 2 -15.81 20.99 -6.62
CA LEU A 2 -15.71 21.58 -5.29
C LEU A 2 -14.23 21.81 -4.98
N LEU A 3 -13.87 23.03 -4.57
CA LEU A 3 -12.51 23.38 -4.18
C LEU A 3 -12.39 23.29 -2.66
N VAL A 4 -11.51 22.43 -2.16
CA VAL A 4 -11.33 22.15 -0.74
C VAL A 4 -10.04 22.76 -0.24
N GLY A 5 -10.11 23.55 0.84
CA GLY A 5 -8.95 24.17 1.50
C GLY A 5 -8.76 23.61 2.92
N ASP A 6 -7.51 23.28 3.27
CA ASP A 6 -7.11 22.81 4.60
C ASP A 6 -6.74 24.00 5.50
N ILE A 7 -7.57 24.28 6.54
CA ILE A 7 -7.37 25.42 7.42
C ILE A 7 -6.21 25.23 8.43
N ASP A 8 -5.88 23.98 8.77
CA ASP A 8 -4.78 23.66 9.69
C ASP A 8 -3.41 24.16 9.20
N ARG A 9 -3.22 24.25 7.88
CA ARG A 9 -1.96 24.70 7.28
C ARG A 9 -1.79 26.22 7.26
N GLY A 10 -2.83 26.98 7.69
CA GLY A 10 -2.85 28.43 7.62
C GLY A 10 -3.02 28.99 6.21
N GLY A 11 -3.49 30.23 6.11
CA GLY A 11 -3.63 30.93 4.83
C GLY A 11 -4.71 30.37 3.88
N VAL A 12 -5.64 29.55 4.35
CA VAL A 12 -6.66 28.86 3.55
C VAL A 12 -7.48 29.82 2.69
N PHE A 13 -7.84 31.01 3.21
CA PHE A 13 -8.58 32.01 2.44
C PHE A 13 -7.80 32.53 1.23
N ALA A 14 -6.49 32.81 1.42
CA ALA A 14 -5.63 33.21 0.35
C ALA A 14 -5.41 32.11 -0.68
N GLN A 15 -5.30 30.84 -0.22
CA GLN A 15 -5.17 29.69 -1.10
C GLN A 15 -6.41 29.51 -1.98
N LEU A 16 -7.62 29.53 -1.40
CA LEU A 16 -8.86 29.39 -2.14
C LEU A 16 -9.06 30.51 -3.15
N LEU A 17 -8.90 31.77 -2.72
CA LEU A 17 -9.02 32.93 -3.62
C LEU A 17 -7.92 32.93 -4.70
N GLY A 18 -6.67 32.65 -4.34
CA GLY A 18 -5.56 32.57 -5.27
C GLY A 18 -5.76 31.48 -6.32
N THR A 19 -6.28 30.33 -5.94
CA THR A 19 -6.63 29.27 -6.89
C THR A 19 -7.70 29.74 -7.88
N LEU A 20 -8.79 30.35 -7.39
CA LEU A 20 -9.85 30.88 -8.26
C LEU A 20 -9.35 31.99 -9.20
N MET A 21 -8.36 32.80 -8.77
CA MET A 21 -7.77 33.84 -9.58
C MET A 21 -6.85 33.31 -10.69
N LEU A 22 -6.24 32.16 -10.48
CA LEU A 22 -5.32 31.53 -11.45
C LEU A 22 -6.06 30.68 -12.50
N LEU A 23 -7.32 30.32 -12.26
CA LEU A 23 -8.15 29.61 -13.23
C LEU A 23 -8.60 30.55 -14.36
N THR A 24 -8.72 30.00 -15.56
CA THR A 24 -9.41 30.67 -16.66
C THR A 24 -10.92 30.82 -16.35
N ASP A 25 -11.62 31.74 -17.04
CA ASP A 25 -13.05 31.91 -16.82
C ASP A 25 -13.85 30.61 -17.07
N GLU A 26 -13.45 29.81 -18.05
CA GLU A 26 -14.09 28.52 -18.34
C GLU A 26 -13.91 27.52 -17.20
N GLU A 27 -12.70 27.44 -16.63
CA GLU A 27 -12.40 26.56 -15.51
C GLU A 27 -13.08 27.04 -14.23
N LYS A 28 -13.05 28.36 -13.96
CA LYS A 28 -13.71 28.95 -12.79
C LYS A 28 -15.23 28.71 -12.81
N ASN A 29 -15.87 28.77 -13.97
CA ASN A 29 -17.29 28.48 -14.12
C ASN A 29 -17.67 27.04 -13.79
N ARG A 30 -16.71 26.12 -13.71
CA ARG A 30 -16.92 24.73 -13.27
C ARG A 30 -16.82 24.56 -11.76
N VAL A 31 -16.32 25.57 -11.04
CA VAL A 31 -16.26 25.53 -9.55
C VAL A 31 -17.62 25.97 -9.01
N CYS A 32 -18.34 25.01 -8.40
CA CYS A 32 -19.67 25.23 -7.87
C CYS A 32 -19.71 25.46 -6.36
N GLY A 33 -18.58 25.30 -5.66
CA GLY A 33 -18.50 25.52 -4.23
C GLY A 33 -17.10 25.45 -3.66
N LEU A 34 -16.93 26.10 -2.51
CA LEU A 34 -15.72 26.05 -1.68
C LEU A 34 -16.02 25.27 -0.40
N ILE A 35 -15.06 24.50 0.08
CA ILE A 35 -15.13 23.79 1.36
C ILE A 35 -13.92 24.17 2.20
N ILE A 36 -14.15 24.57 3.44
CA ILE A 36 -13.10 24.75 4.45
C ILE A 36 -13.01 23.50 5.29
N ASN A 37 -11.91 22.78 5.20
CA ASN A 37 -11.72 21.49 5.84
C ASN A 37 -10.85 21.60 7.10
N LYS A 38 -11.04 20.69 8.05
CA LYS A 38 -10.31 20.54 9.32
C LYS A 38 -10.49 21.73 10.27
N PHE A 39 -11.63 22.36 10.27
CA PHE A 39 -11.91 23.48 11.16
C PHE A 39 -11.96 23.04 12.64
N ARG A 40 -11.34 23.83 13.53
CA ARG A 40 -11.35 23.60 14.97
C ARG A 40 -11.97 24.79 15.68
N GLY A 41 -12.95 24.55 16.52
CA GLY A 41 -13.58 25.57 17.36
C GLY A 41 -14.98 25.95 16.91
N ASP A 42 -15.40 27.17 17.28
CA ASP A 42 -16.75 27.68 16.99
C ASP A 42 -16.83 28.18 15.53
N LYS A 43 -17.71 27.53 14.76
CA LYS A 43 -17.92 27.84 13.32
C LYS A 43 -18.34 29.28 13.08
N THR A 44 -19.06 29.92 14.03
CA THR A 44 -19.54 31.31 13.88
C THR A 44 -18.40 32.34 13.77
N ILE A 45 -17.20 31.98 14.26
CA ILE A 45 -15.99 32.84 14.10
C ILE A 45 -15.59 32.98 12.63
N LEU A 46 -15.93 32.01 11.79
CA LEU A 46 -15.63 32.05 10.35
C LEU A 46 -16.62 32.86 9.52
N ASP A 47 -17.80 33.19 10.03
CA ASP A 47 -18.87 33.83 9.24
C ASP A 47 -18.40 35.08 8.50
N PRO A 48 -17.65 36.03 9.11
CA PRO A 48 -17.13 37.19 8.35
C PRO A 48 -16.13 36.81 7.25
N GLY A 49 -15.33 35.76 7.50
CA GLY A 49 -14.37 35.24 6.53
C GLY A 49 -15.05 34.51 5.36
N ILE A 50 -16.10 33.76 5.64
CA ILE A 50 -16.94 33.09 4.64
C ILE A 50 -17.57 34.14 3.72
N GLN A 51 -18.22 35.14 4.27
CA GLN A 51 -18.81 36.23 3.50
C GLN A 51 -17.75 36.90 2.59
N MET A 52 -16.58 37.20 3.12
CA MET A 52 -15.47 37.77 2.34
C MET A 52 -15.03 36.85 1.20
N LEU A 53 -14.95 35.53 1.43
CA LEU A 53 -14.58 34.54 0.38
C LEU A 53 -15.62 34.52 -0.73
N GLU A 54 -16.90 34.51 -0.40
CA GLU A 54 -18.00 34.49 -1.37
C GLU A 54 -18.04 35.77 -2.19
N GLU A 55 -17.93 36.95 -1.54
CA GLU A 55 -17.93 38.25 -2.21
C GLU A 55 -16.75 38.39 -3.18
N ARG A 56 -15.54 37.97 -2.79
CA ARG A 56 -14.34 38.11 -3.62
C ARG A 56 -14.16 36.97 -4.63
N GLY A 57 -14.52 35.76 -4.27
CA GLY A 57 -14.40 34.57 -5.11
C GLY A 57 -15.48 34.43 -6.15
N GLY A 58 -16.68 34.97 -5.86
CA GLY A 58 -17.88 34.76 -6.68
C GLY A 58 -18.39 33.32 -6.67
N VAL A 59 -17.99 32.53 -5.68
CA VAL A 59 -18.35 31.11 -5.51
C VAL A 59 -18.79 30.89 -4.06
N PRO A 60 -19.92 30.18 -3.80
CA PRO A 60 -20.42 29.98 -2.44
C PRO A 60 -19.52 29.05 -1.63
N VAL A 61 -19.43 29.29 -0.31
CA VAL A 61 -18.86 28.32 0.63
C VAL A 61 -19.93 27.31 1.02
N THR A 62 -19.85 26.12 0.44
CA THR A 62 -20.87 25.07 0.59
C THR A 62 -20.72 24.26 1.87
N GLY A 63 -19.58 24.36 2.56
CA GLY A 63 -19.38 23.64 3.81
C GLY A 63 -18.14 24.06 4.59
N VAL A 64 -18.25 23.93 5.90
CA VAL A 64 -17.12 23.98 6.83
C VAL A 64 -17.10 22.65 7.57
N VAL A 65 -16.08 21.84 7.27
CA VAL A 65 -15.93 20.49 7.83
C VAL A 65 -15.08 20.57 9.09
N PRO A 66 -15.60 20.14 10.24
CA PRO A 66 -14.83 20.14 11.47
C PRO A 66 -13.66 19.17 11.39
N TYR A 67 -12.62 19.45 12.17
CA TYR A 67 -11.54 18.47 12.36
C TYR A 67 -12.10 17.21 13.02
N MET A 68 -11.77 16.09 12.45
CA MET A 68 -12.13 14.78 12.97
C MET A 68 -10.93 13.84 12.88
N ASP A 69 -10.76 13.01 13.89
CA ASP A 69 -9.77 11.94 13.88
C ASP A 69 -10.42 10.69 13.26
N VAL A 70 -10.39 10.61 11.95
CA VAL A 70 -10.82 9.44 11.16
C VAL A 70 -9.62 8.80 10.49
N GLN A 71 -9.53 7.49 10.60
CA GLN A 71 -8.47 6.72 9.97
C GLN A 71 -8.97 6.21 8.61
N LEU A 72 -8.90 7.09 7.61
CA LEU A 72 -9.15 6.75 6.22
C LEU A 72 -7.84 6.39 5.52
N GLU A 73 -7.95 5.68 4.41
CA GLU A 73 -6.79 5.36 3.57
C GLU A 73 -6.18 6.64 3.01
N ASP A 74 -4.86 6.73 3.11
CA ASP A 74 -4.11 7.82 2.49
C ASP A 74 -4.11 7.63 0.97
N GLU A 75 -4.44 8.67 0.22
CA GLU A 75 -4.40 8.66 -1.25
C GLU A 75 -2.98 8.90 -1.78
N ASP A 76 -2.16 9.62 -1.01
CA ASP A 76 -0.86 10.10 -1.45
C ASP A 76 0.29 9.46 -0.67
N SER A 77 1.38 9.12 -1.37
CA SER A 77 2.64 8.63 -0.80
C SER A 77 3.40 9.66 0.05
N LEU A 78 2.92 10.91 0.13
CA LEU A 78 3.48 12.00 0.95
C LEU A 78 2.87 12.06 2.38
N THR A 79 2.33 10.97 2.87
CA THR A 79 1.74 10.90 4.21
C THR A 79 2.79 11.00 5.32
N GLU A 80 2.45 11.68 6.43
CA GLU A 80 3.26 11.72 7.67
C GLU A 80 3.24 10.38 8.43
N ARG A 81 2.46 9.42 7.96
CA ARG A 81 2.27 8.10 8.55
C ARG A 81 3.56 7.29 8.64
N PHE A 82 4.49 7.50 7.69
CA PHE A 82 5.77 6.79 7.65
C PHE A 82 6.69 7.09 8.83
N ASP A 83 6.40 8.14 9.61
CA ASP A 83 7.23 8.58 10.75
C ASP A 83 6.68 8.09 12.11
N LYS A 84 5.54 7.41 12.14
CA LYS A 84 4.95 6.87 13.36
C LYS A 84 5.78 5.69 13.88
N LYS A 85 6.18 5.77 15.15
CA LYS A 85 6.84 4.67 15.88
C LYS A 85 5.85 4.14 16.92
N THR A 86 5.58 2.85 16.88
CA THR A 86 4.87 2.11 17.93
C THR A 86 5.83 1.05 18.48
N ASP A 87 5.71 0.71 19.74
CA ASP A 87 6.56 -0.31 20.38
C ASP A 87 5.78 -1.63 20.50
N GLY A 88 5.44 -2.22 19.36
CA GLY A 88 4.83 -3.55 19.31
C GLY A 88 5.83 -4.68 19.51
N LEU A 89 5.32 -5.84 19.90
CA LEU A 89 6.11 -7.06 20.10
C LEU A 89 6.54 -7.72 18.79
N ILE A 90 5.78 -7.47 17.71
CA ILE A 90 6.03 -7.96 16.34
C ILE A 90 6.47 -6.79 15.49
N ASP A 91 7.63 -6.91 14.86
CA ASP A 91 8.25 -5.87 14.04
C ASP A 91 8.14 -6.18 12.54
N ILE A 92 7.31 -5.45 11.84
CA ILE A 92 7.10 -5.53 10.40
C ILE A 92 7.85 -4.40 9.70
N ALA A 93 8.77 -4.75 8.79
CA ALA A 93 9.45 -3.79 7.94
C ALA A 93 8.85 -3.78 6.53
N VAL A 94 8.39 -2.61 6.08
CA VAL A 94 7.93 -2.36 4.71
C VAL A 94 8.98 -1.53 3.98
N ILE A 95 9.49 -2.00 2.86
CA ILE A 95 10.48 -1.25 2.09
C ILE A 95 9.81 -0.02 1.46
N ARG A 96 10.30 1.16 1.80
CA ARG A 96 9.83 2.44 1.27
C ARG A 96 10.68 2.84 0.08
N TYR A 97 10.25 2.45 -1.12
CA TYR A 97 10.88 2.92 -2.36
C TYR A 97 10.58 4.39 -2.62
N PRO A 98 11.36 5.07 -3.48
CA PRO A 98 11.04 6.42 -3.94
C PRO A 98 9.68 6.54 -4.63
N ARG A 99 9.24 5.45 -5.30
CA ARG A 99 7.97 5.41 -6.04
C ARG A 99 7.02 4.34 -5.49
N ILE A 100 7.02 4.16 -4.18
CA ILE A 100 6.10 3.24 -3.49
C ILE A 100 4.65 3.50 -3.88
N SER A 101 3.88 2.45 -4.06
CA SER A 101 2.44 2.52 -4.31
C SER A 101 1.68 1.48 -3.51
N ASN A 102 0.37 1.72 -3.29
CA ASN A 102 -0.52 0.80 -2.59
C ASN A 102 0.01 0.37 -1.20
N PHE A 103 0.68 1.29 -0.50
CA PHE A 103 1.18 1.05 0.86
C PHE A 103 0.04 0.83 1.86
N THR A 104 -1.18 1.12 1.48
CA THR A 104 -2.41 0.81 2.24
C THR A 104 -2.64 -0.68 2.44
N ASP A 105 -2.01 -1.56 1.66
CA ASP A 105 -2.04 -3.01 1.85
C ASP A 105 -1.61 -3.45 3.26
N PHE A 106 -0.84 -2.62 3.97
CA PHE A 106 -0.30 -2.94 5.30
C PHE A 106 -1.10 -2.32 6.45
N ASN A 107 -2.17 -1.58 6.14
CA ASN A 107 -3.00 -0.89 7.14
C ASN A 107 -3.62 -1.83 8.16
N VAL A 108 -3.96 -3.04 7.75
CA VAL A 108 -4.53 -4.06 8.63
C VAL A 108 -3.58 -4.39 9.80
N PHE A 109 -2.27 -4.45 9.54
CA PHE A 109 -1.27 -4.73 10.57
C PHE A 109 -1.09 -3.56 11.54
N GLU A 110 -1.26 -2.31 11.07
CA GLU A 110 -1.17 -1.12 11.91
C GLU A 110 -2.32 -0.97 12.91
N GLN A 111 -3.42 -1.72 12.71
CA GLN A 111 -4.54 -1.76 13.65
C GLN A 111 -4.32 -2.76 14.80
N MET A 112 -3.29 -3.59 14.72
CA MET A 112 -2.99 -4.59 15.73
C MET A 112 -2.06 -3.99 16.80
N SER A 113 -2.49 -4.02 18.06
CA SER A 113 -1.76 -3.38 19.18
C SER A 113 -0.37 -3.97 19.42
N GLU A 114 -0.21 -5.25 19.11
CA GLU A 114 1.03 -6.00 19.29
C GLU A 114 2.01 -5.83 18.11
N VAL A 115 1.58 -5.19 17.03
CA VAL A 115 2.36 -5.07 15.78
C VAL A 115 2.88 -3.65 15.61
N THR A 116 4.15 -3.54 15.28
CA THR A 116 4.77 -2.31 14.77
C THR A 116 5.02 -2.45 13.28
N VAL A 117 4.47 -1.54 12.49
CA VAL A 117 4.79 -1.42 11.05
C VAL A 117 5.74 -0.26 10.86
N ARG A 118 6.92 -0.52 10.27
CA ARG A 118 7.94 0.48 9.97
C ARG A 118 8.20 0.54 8.48
N TYR A 119 8.18 1.74 7.94
CA TYR A 119 8.58 2.01 6.57
C TYR A 119 10.07 2.36 6.54
N VAL A 120 10.88 1.57 5.81
CA VAL A 120 12.32 1.62 5.86
C VAL A 120 12.92 1.92 4.49
N SER A 121 13.84 2.89 4.45
CA SER A 121 14.50 3.35 3.23
C SER A 121 16.01 3.09 3.23
N THR A 122 16.57 2.64 4.34
CA THR A 122 18.01 2.39 4.50
C THR A 122 18.26 1.05 5.18
N VAL A 123 19.45 0.48 4.95
CA VAL A 123 19.86 -0.77 5.63
C VAL A 123 19.88 -0.61 7.15
N ASN A 124 20.25 0.57 7.65
CA ASN A 124 20.28 0.82 9.10
C ASN A 124 18.87 0.82 9.70
N GLU A 125 17.88 1.33 8.98
CA GLU A 125 16.47 1.31 9.43
C GLU A 125 15.90 -0.10 9.37
N LEU A 126 16.35 -0.96 8.45
CA LEU A 126 15.83 -2.33 8.28
C LEU A 126 16.01 -3.15 9.57
N ARG A 127 17.14 -3.05 10.26
CA ARG A 127 17.42 -3.76 11.54
C ARG A 127 17.21 -5.28 11.42
N HIS A 128 16.48 -5.87 12.38
CA HIS A 128 16.12 -7.28 12.45
C HIS A 128 14.60 -7.42 12.60
N PRO A 129 13.81 -7.21 11.54
CA PRO A 129 12.38 -7.35 11.59
C PRO A 129 11.97 -8.82 11.68
N ASP A 130 10.72 -9.08 12.04
CA ASP A 130 10.14 -10.42 12.05
C ASP A 130 9.65 -10.85 10.65
N ILE A 131 9.32 -9.88 9.79
CA ILE A 131 8.96 -10.07 8.38
C ILE A 131 9.33 -8.81 7.58
N VAL A 132 9.67 -8.98 6.30
CA VAL A 132 9.88 -7.88 5.35
C VAL A 132 8.83 -7.92 4.27
N PHE A 133 8.15 -6.79 4.02
CA PHE A 133 7.29 -6.59 2.87
C PHE A 133 7.96 -5.73 1.80
N LEU A 134 7.83 -6.18 0.56
CA LEU A 134 8.14 -5.41 -0.64
C LEU A 134 6.81 -4.95 -1.26
N PRO A 135 6.40 -3.69 -1.11
CA PRO A 135 5.12 -3.18 -1.60
C PRO A 135 5.09 -3.01 -3.13
N GLY A 136 3.96 -2.52 -3.64
CA GLY A 136 3.84 -2.08 -5.01
C GLY A 136 4.76 -0.90 -5.33
N SER A 137 5.07 -0.73 -6.60
CA SER A 137 5.86 0.37 -7.13
C SER A 137 5.22 0.94 -8.40
N LYS A 138 5.37 2.27 -8.61
CA LYS A 138 5.01 2.94 -9.86
C LYS A 138 6.11 2.83 -10.94
N ASN A 139 7.28 2.34 -10.55
CA ASN A 139 8.40 2.04 -11.45
C ASN A 139 9.26 0.93 -10.81
N THR A 140 8.93 -0.30 -11.15
CA THR A 140 9.51 -1.50 -10.54
C THR A 140 11.02 -1.61 -10.80
N MET A 141 11.44 -1.36 -12.05
CA MET A 141 12.85 -1.45 -12.42
C MET A 141 13.68 -0.35 -11.75
N GLY A 142 13.19 0.89 -11.75
CA GLY A 142 13.88 2.02 -11.12
C GLY A 142 14.01 1.86 -9.60
N ASP A 143 12.97 1.35 -8.93
CA ASP A 143 12.98 1.12 -7.50
C ASP A 143 13.86 -0.09 -7.10
N LEU A 144 13.90 -1.15 -7.90
CA LEU A 144 14.84 -2.26 -7.71
C LEU A 144 16.30 -1.79 -7.86
N LEU A 145 16.59 -0.97 -8.88
CA LEU A 145 17.91 -0.39 -9.06
C LEU A 145 18.31 0.48 -7.85
N TRP A 146 17.39 1.27 -7.34
CA TRP A 146 17.59 2.06 -6.14
C TRP A 146 17.91 1.17 -4.91
N MET A 147 17.18 0.06 -4.71
CA MET A 147 17.48 -0.91 -3.64
C MET A 147 18.89 -1.50 -3.77
N ARG A 148 19.35 -1.78 -4.99
CA ARG A 148 20.73 -2.26 -5.24
C ARG A 148 21.78 -1.24 -4.85
N GLN A 149 21.57 0.01 -5.25
CA GLN A 149 22.53 1.09 -5.03
C GLN A 149 22.70 1.44 -3.56
N ASN A 150 21.64 1.32 -2.74
CA ASN A 150 21.70 1.61 -1.30
C ASN A 150 21.93 0.37 -0.42
N GLY A 151 22.07 -0.83 -1.01
CA GLY A 151 22.39 -2.07 -0.30
C GLY A 151 21.18 -2.80 0.30
N LEU A 152 19.96 -2.26 0.17
CA LEU A 152 18.74 -2.89 0.71
C LEU A 152 18.45 -4.24 0.05
N GLU A 153 18.68 -4.38 -1.26
CA GLU A 153 18.51 -5.67 -1.94
C GLU A 153 19.34 -6.76 -1.27
N ALA A 154 20.63 -6.52 -1.05
CA ALA A 154 21.52 -7.49 -0.43
C ALA A 154 21.11 -7.82 1.01
N ALA A 155 20.67 -6.81 1.78
CA ALA A 155 20.19 -6.99 3.14
C ALA A 155 18.91 -7.84 3.18
N VAL A 156 17.92 -7.56 2.32
CA VAL A 156 16.68 -8.34 2.22
C VAL A 156 16.98 -9.78 1.78
N LYS A 157 17.85 -9.99 0.79
CA LYS A 157 18.28 -11.34 0.36
C LYS A 157 18.93 -12.12 1.52
N LYS A 158 19.70 -11.47 2.36
CA LYS A 158 20.28 -12.11 3.55
C LYS A 158 19.19 -12.49 4.56
N LEU A 159 18.26 -11.56 4.85
CA LEU A 159 17.17 -11.79 5.79
C LEU A 159 16.20 -12.89 5.32
N SER A 160 15.99 -13.05 4.01
CA SER A 160 15.09 -14.08 3.48
C SER A 160 15.53 -15.53 3.80
N CYS A 161 16.78 -15.73 4.22
CA CYS A 161 17.25 -17.03 4.72
C CYS A 161 16.71 -17.36 6.13
N GLU A 162 16.23 -16.35 6.89
CA GLU A 162 15.92 -16.48 8.32
C GLU A 162 14.46 -16.12 8.65
N ILE A 163 13.89 -15.14 7.91
CA ILE A 163 12.57 -14.60 8.15
C ILE A 163 11.74 -14.54 6.85
N PRO A 164 10.40 -14.47 6.95
CA PRO A 164 9.55 -14.31 5.78
C PRO A 164 9.83 -12.99 5.05
N VAL A 165 9.79 -13.05 3.72
CA VAL A 165 9.78 -11.90 2.82
C VAL A 165 8.58 -12.04 1.89
N PHE A 166 7.72 -11.02 1.81
CA PHE A 166 6.53 -11.06 0.99
C PHE A 166 6.49 -9.86 0.03
N GLY A 167 6.40 -10.13 -1.27
CA GLY A 167 6.30 -9.10 -2.30
C GLY A 167 4.87 -8.96 -2.82
N ILE A 168 4.40 -7.71 -2.95
CA ILE A 168 3.11 -7.39 -3.56
C ILE A 168 3.35 -6.63 -4.86
N CYS A 169 2.71 -7.06 -5.95
CA CYS A 169 2.69 -6.40 -7.26
C CYS A 169 4.12 -6.09 -7.76
N GLY A 170 4.56 -4.84 -7.75
CA GLY A 170 5.94 -4.47 -8.10
C GLY A 170 6.99 -5.18 -7.23
N GLY A 171 6.76 -5.27 -5.92
CA GLY A 171 7.62 -6.03 -5.00
C GLY A 171 7.69 -7.52 -5.34
N TYR A 172 6.58 -8.12 -5.75
CA TYR A 172 6.55 -9.50 -6.24
C TYR A 172 7.39 -9.66 -7.51
N GLN A 173 7.27 -8.73 -8.47
CA GLN A 173 8.07 -8.73 -9.69
C GLN A 173 9.58 -8.61 -9.38
N MET A 174 9.96 -7.75 -8.42
CA MET A 174 11.35 -7.58 -7.98
C MET A 174 11.95 -8.86 -7.40
N LEU A 175 11.15 -9.67 -6.70
CA LEU A 175 11.60 -10.95 -6.12
C LEU A 175 11.93 -12.01 -7.19
N GLY A 176 11.43 -11.85 -8.43
CA GLY A 176 11.63 -12.79 -9.53
C GLY A 176 13.08 -12.90 -10.00
N ALA A 177 13.29 -13.78 -10.99
CA ALA A 177 14.58 -13.98 -11.63
C ALA A 177 14.91 -12.82 -12.58
N SER A 178 13.92 -12.30 -13.32
CA SER A 178 14.13 -11.22 -14.28
C SER A 178 12.90 -10.34 -14.48
N ILE A 179 13.17 -9.11 -14.92
CA ILE A 179 12.17 -8.14 -15.38
C ILE A 179 12.61 -7.65 -16.76
N ALA A 180 11.77 -7.84 -17.77
CA ALA A 180 11.97 -7.34 -19.13
C ALA A 180 10.94 -6.27 -19.45
N ASP A 181 11.40 -5.18 -20.04
CA ASP A 181 10.58 -4.06 -20.50
C ASP A 181 10.87 -3.75 -21.98
N PRO A 182 10.43 -4.63 -22.88
CA PRO A 182 10.73 -4.47 -24.31
C PRO A 182 10.05 -3.24 -24.94
N ASP A 183 8.95 -2.81 -24.37
CA ASP A 183 8.11 -1.73 -24.92
C ASP A 183 8.44 -0.36 -24.29
N GLY A 184 9.35 -0.30 -23.29
CA GLY A 184 9.71 0.94 -22.59
C GLY A 184 8.58 1.51 -21.74
N VAL A 185 7.84 0.65 -21.09
CA VAL A 185 6.71 1.03 -20.20
C VAL A 185 7.23 1.78 -18.95
N GLU A 186 8.39 1.36 -18.45
CA GLU A 186 9.11 2.02 -17.33
C GLU A 186 10.47 2.55 -17.82
N GLU A 187 11.55 1.81 -17.59
CA GLU A 187 12.93 2.22 -17.94
C GLU A 187 13.39 1.63 -19.27
N GLY A 188 12.67 0.66 -19.79
CA GLY A 188 13.04 -0.12 -20.97
C GLY A 188 14.15 -1.16 -20.71
N GLY A 189 14.28 -2.12 -21.61
CA GLY A 189 15.36 -3.10 -21.60
C GLY A 189 15.11 -4.31 -20.69
N TYR A 190 16.17 -4.77 -20.01
CA TYR A 190 16.17 -6.00 -19.21
C TYR A 190 16.93 -5.78 -17.90
N MET A 191 16.38 -6.31 -16.81
CA MET A 191 17.01 -6.28 -15.50
C MET A 191 16.90 -7.64 -14.82
N ARG A 192 18.00 -8.10 -14.19
CA ARG A 192 17.94 -9.21 -13.25
C ARG A 192 17.12 -8.82 -12.02
N GLY A 193 16.20 -9.69 -11.61
CA GLY A 193 15.48 -9.54 -10.37
C GLY A 193 16.33 -9.88 -9.14
N MET A 194 15.70 -10.08 -8.01
CA MET A 194 16.36 -10.52 -6.77
C MET A 194 16.64 -12.02 -6.77
N GLU A 195 16.11 -12.80 -7.71
CA GLU A 195 16.31 -14.25 -7.86
C GLU A 195 15.89 -15.05 -6.60
N LEU A 196 14.86 -14.59 -5.93
CA LEU A 196 14.30 -15.24 -4.74
C LEU A 196 13.05 -16.06 -5.09
N LEU A 197 12.35 -15.74 -6.18
CA LEU A 197 11.23 -16.51 -6.72
C LEU A 197 11.52 -16.97 -8.14
N PRO A 198 11.06 -18.17 -8.54
CA PRO A 198 11.33 -18.75 -9.86
C PRO A 198 10.38 -18.19 -10.93
N ILE A 199 10.31 -16.87 -11.08
CA ILE A 199 9.45 -16.20 -12.04
C ILE A 199 10.23 -15.19 -12.89
N ASP A 200 9.83 -15.07 -14.15
CA ASP A 200 10.23 -14.00 -15.05
C ASP A 200 9.05 -13.10 -15.35
N THR A 201 9.26 -11.78 -15.32
CA THR A 201 8.24 -10.78 -15.59
C THR A 201 8.53 -10.06 -16.90
N VAL A 202 7.51 -9.87 -17.73
CA VAL A 202 7.57 -9.01 -18.92
C VAL A 202 6.56 -7.87 -18.75
N LEU A 203 7.04 -6.64 -18.66
CA LEU A 203 6.21 -5.44 -18.62
C LEU A 203 5.54 -5.23 -19.97
N LYS A 204 4.27 -4.82 -19.98
CA LYS A 204 3.47 -4.57 -21.19
C LYS A 204 2.66 -3.31 -21.02
N ASP A 205 2.39 -2.61 -22.10
CA ASP A 205 1.56 -1.40 -22.11
C ASP A 205 0.06 -1.67 -21.78
N SER A 206 -0.32 -2.92 -21.64
CA SER A 206 -1.67 -3.30 -21.21
C SER A 206 -1.78 -3.43 -19.70
N LYS A 207 -2.58 -2.56 -19.07
CA LYS A 207 -2.83 -2.57 -17.64
C LYS A 207 -3.91 -3.57 -17.27
N THR A 208 -3.58 -4.55 -16.41
CA THR A 208 -4.57 -5.41 -15.76
C THR A 208 -5.28 -4.63 -14.68
N ARG A 209 -6.62 -4.69 -14.64
CA ARG A 209 -7.46 -4.15 -13.56
C ARG A 209 -8.59 -5.14 -13.32
N LEU A 210 -8.54 -5.81 -12.20
CA LEU A 210 -9.50 -6.86 -11.87
C LEU A 210 -9.76 -6.88 -10.37
N GLN A 211 -11.03 -6.92 -9.97
CA GLN A 211 -11.38 -7.33 -8.62
C GLN A 211 -11.34 -8.85 -8.56
N THR A 212 -10.71 -9.39 -7.54
CA THR A 212 -10.51 -10.82 -7.38
C THR A 212 -10.82 -11.26 -5.96
N SER A 213 -11.37 -12.45 -5.84
CA SER A 213 -11.64 -13.11 -4.56
C SER A 213 -11.56 -14.61 -4.75
N GLY A 214 -11.24 -15.32 -3.70
CA GLY A 214 -11.13 -16.78 -3.76
C GLY A 214 -10.42 -17.35 -2.55
N GLU A 215 -9.89 -18.53 -2.72
CA GLU A 215 -9.03 -19.20 -1.75
C GLU A 215 -7.57 -19.15 -2.24
N ILE A 216 -6.65 -18.94 -1.31
CA ILE A 216 -5.22 -19.04 -1.61
C ILE A 216 -4.91 -20.49 -1.95
N ALA A 217 -4.34 -20.70 -3.14
CA ALA A 217 -3.89 -22.01 -3.59
C ALA A 217 -2.81 -22.57 -2.65
N HIS A 218 -2.38 -23.81 -2.90
CA HIS A 218 -1.33 -24.43 -2.09
C HIS A 218 -0.06 -23.58 -2.05
N VAL A 219 0.39 -23.26 -0.83
CA VAL A 219 1.60 -22.50 -0.51
C VAL A 219 2.50 -23.33 0.38
N ASP A 220 3.75 -23.51 -0.02
CA ASP A 220 4.79 -24.17 0.76
C ASP A 220 5.54 -23.20 1.68
N GLY A 221 6.32 -23.73 2.61
CA GLY A 221 7.20 -22.96 3.48
C GLY A 221 6.58 -22.59 4.82
N VAL A 222 7.18 -21.58 5.48
CA VAL A 222 6.80 -21.22 6.86
C VAL A 222 5.40 -20.62 6.98
N LEU A 223 4.89 -20.03 5.90
CA LEU A 223 3.53 -19.51 5.83
C LEU A 223 2.56 -20.48 5.11
N SER A 224 2.81 -21.79 5.15
CA SER A 224 1.96 -22.81 4.50
C SER A 224 0.50 -22.79 4.99
N ARG A 225 0.23 -22.27 6.19
CA ARG A 225 -1.14 -22.04 6.70
C ARG A 225 -1.94 -21.02 5.87
N LEU A 226 -1.31 -20.28 4.95
CA LEU A 226 -2.02 -19.42 3.98
C LEU A 226 -2.85 -20.26 2.99
N SER A 227 -2.48 -21.53 2.76
CA SER A 227 -3.23 -22.43 1.87
C SER A 227 -4.68 -22.59 2.32
N GLY A 228 -5.63 -22.29 1.43
CA GLY A 228 -7.06 -22.37 1.70
C GLY A 228 -7.66 -21.15 2.41
N CYS A 229 -6.85 -20.17 2.82
CA CYS A 229 -7.37 -18.91 3.37
C CYS A 229 -8.16 -18.14 2.28
N HIS A 230 -9.30 -17.62 2.66
CA HIS A 230 -10.08 -16.76 1.77
C HIS A 230 -9.47 -15.38 1.66
N PHE A 231 -9.45 -14.84 0.45
CA PHE A 231 -9.02 -13.48 0.20
C PHE A 231 -10.05 -12.70 -0.62
N LEU A 232 -10.05 -11.39 -0.44
CA LEU A 232 -10.71 -10.42 -1.27
C LEU A 232 -9.69 -9.33 -1.59
N GLY A 233 -9.56 -8.96 -2.87
CA GLY A 233 -8.59 -7.96 -3.27
C GLY A 233 -8.77 -7.54 -4.72
N TYR A 234 -7.75 -6.89 -5.26
CA TYR A 234 -7.74 -6.47 -6.65
C TYR A 234 -6.34 -6.57 -7.23
N GLU A 235 -6.26 -6.74 -8.54
CA GLU A 235 -5.02 -6.67 -9.30
C GLU A 235 -4.99 -5.39 -10.11
N ILE A 236 -3.89 -4.66 -10.01
CA ILE A 236 -3.64 -3.45 -10.79
C ILE A 236 -2.16 -3.35 -11.14
N HIS A 237 -1.76 -3.96 -12.24
CA HIS A 237 -0.35 -4.04 -12.62
C HIS A 237 -0.14 -3.95 -14.14
N MET A 238 1.08 -3.59 -14.53
CA MET A 238 1.58 -3.66 -15.89
C MET A 238 2.57 -4.83 -15.97
N GLY A 239 2.37 -5.70 -16.98
CA GLY A 239 3.22 -6.86 -17.16
C GLY A 239 2.59 -8.18 -16.74
N LYS A 240 3.22 -9.25 -17.18
CA LYS A 240 2.85 -10.63 -16.89
C LYS A 240 4.06 -11.39 -16.39
N SER A 241 3.88 -12.15 -15.31
CA SER A 241 4.88 -13.08 -14.80
C SER A 241 4.54 -14.51 -15.23
N ALA A 242 5.57 -15.31 -15.41
CA ALA A 242 5.48 -16.75 -15.66
C ALA A 242 6.61 -17.46 -14.91
N TYR A 243 6.49 -18.78 -14.70
CA TYR A 243 7.61 -19.55 -14.15
C TYR A 243 8.82 -19.44 -15.08
N SER A 244 10.00 -19.27 -14.49
CA SER A 244 11.25 -19.17 -15.23
C SER A 244 11.59 -20.51 -15.87
N THR A 245 11.85 -20.51 -17.19
CA THR A 245 12.25 -21.71 -17.93
C THR A 245 13.61 -22.27 -17.49
N ALA A 246 14.45 -21.46 -16.84
CA ALA A 246 15.73 -21.90 -16.29
C ALA A 246 15.58 -22.87 -15.09
N SER A 247 14.38 -22.96 -14.49
CA SER A 247 14.09 -23.87 -13.36
C SER A 247 13.71 -25.29 -13.83
N ASP A 248 13.48 -25.52 -15.13
CA ASP A 248 13.05 -26.82 -15.67
C ASP A 248 14.17 -27.87 -15.72
N GLU A 249 15.44 -27.50 -15.59
CA GLU A 249 16.55 -28.46 -15.60
C GLU A 249 16.63 -29.36 -14.34
N GLN A 250 15.84 -29.07 -13.30
CA GLN A 250 15.81 -29.88 -12.07
C GLN A 250 14.56 -30.78 -11.92
N GLY A 251 13.76 -30.95 -12.96
CA GLY A 251 12.74 -32.01 -13.04
C GLY A 251 11.55 -31.94 -12.08
N ALA A 252 11.37 -30.85 -11.33
CA ALA A 252 10.34 -30.76 -10.29
C ALA A 252 9.03 -30.09 -10.74
N CYS A 253 8.87 -29.68 -12.02
CA CYS A 253 7.78 -28.82 -12.44
C CYS A 253 7.05 -29.21 -13.74
N ALA A 254 7.13 -30.46 -14.17
CA ALA A 254 6.55 -30.92 -15.45
C ALA A 254 5.01 -30.87 -15.54
N ASP A 255 4.28 -30.72 -14.40
CA ASP A 255 2.81 -30.72 -14.36
C ASP A 255 2.18 -29.35 -13.97
N ARG A 256 2.97 -28.28 -13.75
CA ARG A 256 2.40 -26.96 -13.46
C ARG A 256 1.96 -26.31 -14.78
N LYS A 257 0.65 -26.34 -15.05
CA LYS A 257 0.03 -25.52 -16.09
C LYS A 257 0.52 -24.07 -15.96
N ASN A 258 0.71 -23.36 -17.07
CA ASN A 258 1.26 -22.00 -17.18
C ASN A 258 0.54 -20.88 -16.37
N GLU A 259 -0.42 -21.22 -15.52
CA GLU A 259 -1.11 -20.27 -14.64
C GLU A 259 -0.40 -20.23 -13.29
N LEU A 260 0.13 -19.06 -12.95
CA LEU A 260 0.69 -18.81 -11.62
C LEU A 260 -0.43 -18.87 -10.58
N ASN A 261 -0.14 -19.48 -9.43
CA ASN A 261 -1.02 -19.43 -8.27
C ASN A 261 -1.16 -17.97 -7.79
N ASN A 262 -2.25 -17.67 -7.10
CA ASN A 262 -2.50 -16.34 -6.52
C ASN A 262 -1.45 -15.92 -5.48
N VAL A 263 -0.78 -16.86 -4.82
CA VAL A 263 0.44 -16.67 -4.03
C VAL A 263 1.49 -17.66 -4.50
N ILE A 264 2.69 -17.17 -4.82
CA ILE A 264 3.85 -17.99 -5.18
C ILE A 264 4.82 -18.03 -4.01
N SER A 265 5.49 -19.16 -3.82
CA SER A 265 6.48 -19.38 -2.76
C SER A 265 7.74 -20.01 -3.32
N ASP A 266 8.90 -19.74 -2.69
CA ASP A 266 10.16 -20.45 -2.90
C ASP A 266 10.22 -21.80 -2.17
N GLY A 267 9.14 -22.17 -1.46
CA GLY A 267 9.07 -23.34 -0.60
C GLY A 267 9.72 -23.17 0.78
N ARG A 268 10.17 -21.96 1.15
CA ARG A 268 10.80 -21.65 2.44
C ARG A 268 10.20 -20.40 3.06
N ASN A 269 10.79 -19.23 2.77
CA ASN A 269 10.49 -17.96 3.42
C ASN A 269 10.04 -16.86 2.45
N VAL A 270 10.13 -17.04 1.14
CA VAL A 270 9.84 -15.98 0.18
C VAL A 270 8.50 -16.21 -0.50
N TYR A 271 7.67 -15.18 -0.51
CA TYR A 271 6.30 -15.21 -1.02
C TYR A 271 6.04 -14.00 -1.91
N GLY A 272 5.11 -14.14 -2.84
CA GLY A 272 4.71 -13.04 -3.68
C GLY A 272 3.33 -13.21 -4.29
N SER A 273 2.64 -12.09 -4.52
CA SER A 273 1.31 -12.03 -5.10
C SER A 273 1.13 -10.75 -5.91
N TYR A 274 0.26 -10.79 -6.92
CA TYR A 274 -0.23 -9.57 -7.59
C TYR A 274 -1.38 -8.90 -6.85
N ILE A 275 -2.00 -9.59 -5.88
CA ILE A 275 -3.25 -9.18 -5.26
C ILE A 275 -2.98 -8.11 -4.20
N HIS A 276 -3.46 -6.90 -4.46
CA HIS A 276 -3.59 -5.84 -3.47
C HIS A 276 -4.80 -6.08 -2.57
N GLY A 277 -4.70 -5.65 -1.29
CA GLY A 277 -5.74 -5.91 -0.29
C GLY A 277 -5.82 -7.37 0.18
N ILE A 278 -4.88 -8.25 -0.22
CA ILE A 278 -4.88 -9.65 0.18
C ILE A 278 -4.85 -9.83 1.71
N PHE A 279 -4.25 -8.87 2.42
CA PHE A 279 -4.18 -8.86 3.88
C PHE A 279 -5.41 -8.24 4.56
N ASP A 280 -6.32 -7.60 3.81
CA ASP A 280 -7.53 -6.96 4.37
C ASP A 280 -8.51 -7.99 4.96
N THR A 281 -8.39 -9.25 4.55
CA THR A 281 -9.09 -10.35 5.21
C THR A 281 -8.35 -10.74 6.48
N ALA A 282 -9.08 -10.75 7.60
CA ALA A 282 -8.52 -11.08 8.91
C ALA A 282 -7.77 -12.42 8.92
N GLU A 283 -8.23 -13.38 8.10
CA GLU A 283 -7.68 -14.73 8.01
C GLU A 283 -6.24 -14.73 7.50
N VAL A 284 -5.96 -14.00 6.41
CA VAL A 284 -4.61 -13.94 5.79
C VAL A 284 -3.61 -13.19 6.69
N ALA A 285 -4.01 -12.02 7.19
CA ALA A 285 -3.16 -11.25 8.11
C ALA A 285 -2.86 -12.03 9.39
N ARG A 286 -3.86 -12.77 9.90
CA ARG A 286 -3.75 -13.60 11.08
C ARG A 286 -2.70 -14.67 10.96
N VAL A 287 -2.69 -15.43 9.86
CA VAL A 287 -1.69 -16.48 9.62
C VAL A 287 -0.27 -15.94 9.74
N ILE A 288 -0.01 -14.73 9.22
CA ILE A 288 1.32 -14.11 9.29
C ILE A 288 1.67 -13.74 10.72
N VAL A 289 0.75 -13.10 11.43
CA VAL A 289 0.97 -12.66 12.82
C VAL A 289 1.10 -13.86 13.76
N ASP A 290 0.25 -14.87 13.62
CA ASP A 290 0.30 -16.11 14.43
C ASP A 290 1.61 -16.86 14.22
N TYR A 291 2.11 -16.97 12.97
CA TYR A 291 3.41 -17.57 12.71
C TYR A 291 4.55 -16.86 13.47
N ILE A 292 4.55 -15.53 13.45
CA ILE A 292 5.58 -14.75 14.14
C ILE A 292 5.43 -14.87 15.65
N ALA A 293 4.20 -14.82 16.16
CA ALA A 293 3.88 -14.96 17.56
C ALA A 293 4.31 -16.34 18.11
N ASP A 294 3.96 -17.41 17.39
CA ASP A 294 4.40 -18.79 17.72
C ASP A 294 5.93 -18.86 17.79
N LYS A 295 6.64 -18.29 16.82
CA LYS A 295 8.11 -18.26 16.75
C LYS A 295 8.74 -17.49 17.92
N LYS A 296 8.10 -16.44 18.41
CA LYS A 296 8.56 -15.59 19.52
C LYS A 296 8.03 -16.04 20.87
N GLY A 297 7.09 -16.97 20.94
CA GLY A 297 6.44 -17.40 22.17
C GLY A 297 5.57 -16.30 22.79
N ILE A 298 4.88 -15.51 21.96
CA ILE A 298 4.03 -14.38 22.35
C ILE A 298 2.57 -14.76 22.17
N ASP A 299 1.73 -14.45 23.16
CA ASP A 299 0.28 -14.53 23.02
C ASP A 299 -0.25 -13.26 22.35
N VAL A 300 -0.88 -13.41 21.19
CA VAL A 300 -1.57 -12.31 20.48
C VAL A 300 -3.07 -12.40 20.78
N ASN A 301 -3.64 -11.30 21.26
CA ASN A 301 -5.03 -11.26 21.68
C ASN A 301 -5.98 -11.38 20.48
N ASP A 302 -6.86 -12.37 20.49
CA ASP A 302 -7.83 -12.69 19.43
C ASP A 302 -8.81 -11.56 19.09
N SER A 303 -9.05 -10.66 20.05
CA SER A 303 -10.06 -9.60 19.91
C SER A 303 -9.64 -8.43 19.02
N ALA A 304 -8.37 -8.32 18.65
CA ALA A 304 -7.83 -7.18 17.90
C ALA A 304 -8.03 -7.30 16.37
N ILE A 305 -8.29 -8.49 15.86
CA ILE A 305 -8.49 -8.69 14.41
C ILE A 305 -9.98 -8.56 14.06
N VAL A 306 -10.53 -7.39 14.25
CA VAL A 306 -11.77 -7.01 13.56
C VAL A 306 -11.46 -6.94 12.07
N SER A 307 -12.31 -7.54 11.24
CA SER A 307 -12.18 -7.41 9.78
C SER A 307 -11.85 -5.95 9.44
N TYR A 308 -10.73 -5.70 8.77
CA TYR A 308 -10.33 -4.35 8.35
C TYR A 308 -11.45 -3.64 7.56
N LYS A 309 -12.23 -4.42 6.80
CA LYS A 309 -13.44 -3.93 6.15
C LYS A 309 -14.45 -3.35 7.14
N SER A 310 -14.74 -4.04 8.24
CA SER A 310 -15.67 -3.53 9.26
C SER A 310 -15.12 -2.29 9.97
N PHE A 311 -13.80 -2.20 10.14
CA PHE A 311 -13.16 -1.01 10.65
C PHE A 311 -13.33 0.17 9.67
N LYS A 312 -13.06 -0.02 8.38
CA LYS A 312 -13.24 1.01 7.33
C LYS A 312 -14.69 1.52 7.28
N GLU A 313 -15.67 0.63 7.27
CA GLU A 313 -17.10 1.02 7.28
C GLU A 313 -17.42 1.91 8.48
N LYS A 314 -16.94 1.59 9.67
CA LYS A 314 -17.10 2.46 10.85
C LYS A 314 -16.45 3.84 10.70
N GLN A 315 -15.29 3.92 10.02
CA GLN A 315 -14.66 5.22 9.75
C GLN A 315 -15.47 6.03 8.73
N TYR A 316 -16.01 5.38 7.70
CA TYR A 316 -16.89 6.03 6.73
C TYR A 316 -18.21 6.50 7.36
N ASP A 317 -18.81 5.71 8.25
CA ASP A 317 -20.02 6.11 9.00
C ASP A 317 -19.74 7.35 9.86
N ARG A 318 -18.60 7.38 10.61
CA ARG A 318 -18.19 8.56 11.37
C ARG A 318 -18.01 9.80 10.49
N LEU A 319 -17.34 9.65 9.34
CA LEU A 319 -17.20 10.73 8.37
C LEU A 319 -18.56 11.22 7.88
N ALA A 320 -19.44 10.31 7.48
CA ALA A 320 -20.76 10.62 6.98
C ALA A 320 -21.63 11.34 8.02
N ASP A 321 -21.59 10.89 9.28
CA ASP A 321 -22.33 11.51 10.38
C ASP A 321 -21.85 12.94 10.65
N THR A 322 -20.52 13.14 10.67
CA THR A 322 -19.95 14.48 10.85
C THR A 322 -20.30 15.44 9.70
N LEU A 323 -20.40 14.93 8.45
CA LEU A 323 -20.76 15.76 7.30
C LEU A 323 -22.27 16.07 7.22
N ARG A 324 -23.11 15.36 7.96
CA ARG A 324 -24.58 15.60 8.04
C ARG A 324 -24.95 16.65 9.08
N GLU A 325 -24.09 16.89 10.10
CA GLU A 325 -24.24 17.93 11.12
C GLU A 325 -23.78 19.31 10.61
#